data_9429acf4e8597d6827586f4ba5d259bc
#
_entry.id   9429acf4e8597d6827586f4ba5d259bc
#
_cell.length_a   1.000
_cell.length_b   1.000
_cell.length_c   1.000
_cell.angle_alpha   90.00
_cell.angle_beta   90.00
_cell.angle_gamma   90.00
#
_symmetry.space_group_name_H-M   'P 1'
#
loop_
_entity.id
_entity.type
_entity.pdbx_description
1 polymer ?
#
loop_
_entity_poly.entity_id
_entity_poly.type
_entity_poly.pdbx_seq_one_letter_code
_entity_poly.pdbx_strand_id
1 'polypeptide(L)'
;MFSTEYIYHSIKYDKTVGVINENEEEGYVEIAEPVGIIAGVTPVTNTTSTTMFKSIIAAKTRNVIIFGFHPSAQKCSVAAAKILRDAAVAAGAPENCILWIEEPSVTATNMLMHHPDVNLILATGGTGMVKAAYSCGKPALGVGPGNVPCYIDKTANLKTSVNDLVMSKSFDNGMICASEQSVIVDKEIHEEFERLMKEAGCYFMSQDETNTLRNSMFIEEKGCALNADIVGKSP
;
A
#
# COMPACT_ATOMS: atom_id res chain seq x y z
N MET A 1 -12.39 -5.67 5.68
CA MET A 1 -12.29 -7.03 5.13
C MET A 1 -10.85 -7.42 4.82
N PHE A 2 -10.17 -6.90 3.78
CA PHE A 2 -8.82 -7.37 3.41
C PHE A 2 -7.82 -7.33 4.57
N SER A 3 -7.60 -6.17 5.20
CA SER A 3 -6.63 -6.03 6.30
C SER A 3 -7.05 -6.74 7.58
N THR A 4 -8.33 -6.87 7.86
CA THR A 4 -8.85 -7.45 9.10
C THR A 4 -9.09 -8.95 9.04
N GLU A 5 -9.24 -9.51 7.86
CA GLU A 5 -9.40 -10.95 7.66
C GLU A 5 -8.14 -11.57 7.08
N TYR A 6 -7.83 -11.30 5.81
CA TYR A 6 -6.75 -11.99 5.12
C TYR A 6 -5.39 -11.71 5.76
N ILE A 7 -5.02 -10.43 5.97
CA ILE A 7 -3.75 -10.07 6.57
C ILE A 7 -3.65 -10.61 8.01
N TYR A 8 -4.69 -10.37 8.82
CA TYR A 8 -4.71 -10.87 10.19
C TYR A 8 -4.55 -12.40 10.25
N HIS A 9 -5.31 -13.15 9.43
CA HIS A 9 -5.22 -14.60 9.41
C HIS A 9 -3.87 -15.12 8.91
N SER A 10 -3.21 -14.42 7.98
CA SER A 10 -1.89 -14.82 7.48
C SER A 10 -0.79 -14.66 8.52
N ILE A 11 -0.88 -13.66 9.39
CA ILE A 11 0.20 -13.33 10.33
C ILE A 11 -0.07 -13.71 11.79
N LYS A 12 -1.32 -14.02 12.18
CA LYS A 12 -1.69 -14.17 13.59
C LYS A 12 -0.90 -15.22 14.38
N TYR A 13 -0.42 -16.27 13.70
CA TYR A 13 0.32 -17.34 14.32
C TYR A 13 1.84 -17.20 14.18
N ASP A 14 2.33 -16.22 13.42
CA ASP A 14 3.76 -15.97 13.28
C ASP A 14 4.36 -15.57 14.63
N LYS A 15 5.50 -16.17 14.98
CA LYS A 15 6.28 -15.76 16.14
C LYS A 15 6.99 -14.46 15.81
N THR A 16 6.65 -13.37 16.49
CA THR A 16 7.18 -12.03 16.20
C THR A 16 7.84 -11.38 17.42
N VAL A 17 7.89 -12.07 18.56
CA VAL A 17 8.51 -11.59 19.78
C VAL A 17 9.06 -12.77 20.57
N GLY A 18 10.23 -12.61 21.18
CA GLY A 18 10.94 -13.67 21.90
C GLY A 18 11.65 -14.64 20.96
N VAL A 19 11.94 -15.84 21.41
CA VAL A 19 12.63 -16.83 20.59
C VAL A 19 11.75 -17.26 19.42
N ILE A 20 12.21 -17.01 18.20
CA ILE A 20 11.52 -17.33 16.96
C ILE A 20 12.08 -18.56 16.26
N ASN A 21 13.36 -18.84 16.44
CA ASN A 21 14.04 -20.02 15.90
C ASN A 21 15.19 -20.46 16.80
N GLU A 22 15.41 -21.76 16.88
CA GLU A 22 16.56 -22.37 17.54
C GLU A 22 17.18 -23.42 16.60
N ASN A 23 18.48 -23.34 16.39
CA ASN A 23 19.23 -24.29 15.58
C ASN A 23 20.34 -24.89 16.42
N GLU A 24 20.11 -26.10 16.94
CA GLU A 24 21.08 -26.82 17.79
C GLU A 24 22.30 -27.26 17.00
N GLU A 25 22.18 -27.59 15.71
CA GLU A 25 23.28 -28.05 14.87
C GLU A 25 24.28 -26.92 14.59
N GLU A 26 23.80 -25.74 14.33
CA GLU A 26 24.62 -24.54 14.06
C GLU A 26 24.90 -23.69 15.31
N GLY A 27 24.25 -23.99 16.43
CA GLY A 27 24.52 -23.41 17.74
C GLY A 27 24.04 -21.95 17.88
N TYR A 28 22.91 -21.55 17.25
CA TYR A 28 22.36 -20.21 17.41
C TYR A 28 20.88 -20.20 17.82
N VAL A 29 20.46 -19.10 18.41
CA VAL A 29 19.06 -18.78 18.74
C VAL A 29 18.71 -17.43 18.14
N GLU A 30 17.59 -17.36 17.40
CA GLU A 30 17.05 -16.11 16.87
C GLU A 30 15.98 -15.57 17.81
N ILE A 31 16.18 -14.33 18.25
CA ILE A 31 15.27 -13.63 19.16
C ILE A 31 14.72 -12.40 18.46
N ALA A 32 13.40 -12.32 18.32
CA ALA A 32 12.72 -11.12 17.81
C ALA A 32 12.43 -10.16 18.94
N GLU A 33 12.85 -8.91 18.77
CA GLU A 33 12.59 -7.82 19.72
C GLU A 33 11.89 -6.64 19.06
N PRO A 34 11.08 -5.85 19.81
CA PRO A 34 10.51 -4.62 19.29
C PRO A 34 11.60 -3.63 18.88
N VAL A 35 11.39 -2.93 17.76
CA VAL A 35 12.32 -1.87 17.32
C VAL A 35 12.12 -0.57 18.07
N GLY A 36 10.96 -0.37 18.72
CA GLY A 36 10.61 0.83 19.49
C GLY A 36 9.51 1.66 18.83
N ILE A 37 9.81 2.90 18.46
CA ILE A 37 8.84 3.82 17.86
C ILE A 37 8.93 3.78 16.34
N ILE A 38 7.78 3.54 15.70
CA ILE A 38 7.62 3.50 14.26
C ILE A 38 6.93 4.78 13.77
N ALA A 39 7.53 5.46 12.80
CA ALA A 39 6.85 6.50 12.04
C ALA A 39 6.06 5.87 10.89
N GLY A 40 4.74 5.91 10.95
CA GLY A 40 3.83 5.35 9.96
C GLY A 40 3.32 6.40 9.00
N VAL A 41 3.75 6.40 7.74
CA VAL A 41 3.22 7.30 6.71
C VAL A 41 2.25 6.55 5.82
N THR A 42 1.04 7.10 5.61
CA THR A 42 -0.02 6.46 4.83
C THR A 42 -0.34 7.23 3.54
N PRO A 43 -0.72 6.54 2.46
CA PRO A 43 -1.12 7.18 1.22
C PRO A 43 -2.54 7.75 1.32
N VAL A 44 -2.94 8.54 0.33
CA VAL A 44 -4.32 9.04 0.21
C VAL A 44 -5.26 8.00 -0.40
N THR A 45 -4.76 7.10 -1.24
CA THR A 45 -5.56 6.19 -2.07
C THR A 45 -6.26 5.07 -1.30
N ASN A 46 -5.58 4.48 -0.31
CA ASN A 46 -6.12 3.38 0.52
C ASN A 46 -5.74 3.56 2.00
N THR A 47 -5.98 4.75 2.50
CA THR A 47 -5.48 5.22 3.79
C THR A 47 -5.98 4.39 4.98
N THR A 48 -7.28 4.03 5.01
CA THR A 48 -7.87 3.27 6.13
C THR A 48 -7.32 1.86 6.23
N SER A 49 -7.23 1.13 5.10
CA SER A 49 -6.67 -0.23 5.09
C SER A 49 -5.19 -0.23 5.45
N THR A 50 -4.43 0.76 4.99
CA THR A 50 -3.01 0.92 5.33
C THR A 50 -2.84 1.24 6.82
N THR A 51 -3.68 2.09 7.39
CA THR A 51 -3.69 2.39 8.83
C THR A 51 -3.98 1.13 9.64
N MET A 52 -4.99 0.35 9.25
CA MET A 52 -5.33 -0.93 9.90
C MET A 52 -4.16 -1.91 9.84
N PHE A 53 -3.60 -2.13 8.65
CA PHE A 53 -2.46 -3.03 8.46
C PHE A 53 -1.28 -2.63 9.33
N LYS A 54 -0.83 -1.38 9.25
CA LYS A 54 0.33 -0.90 10.00
C LYS A 54 0.10 -0.94 11.52
N SER A 55 -1.11 -0.65 11.97
CA SER A 55 -1.47 -0.76 13.40
C SER A 55 -1.42 -2.22 13.88
N ILE A 56 -1.95 -3.17 13.09
CA ILE A 56 -1.94 -4.59 13.44
C ILE A 56 -0.51 -5.11 13.54
N ILE A 57 0.35 -4.82 12.57
CA ILE A 57 1.74 -5.29 12.61
C ILE A 57 2.54 -4.62 13.74
N ALA A 58 2.33 -3.33 13.99
CA ALA A 58 2.98 -2.63 15.11
C ALA A 58 2.57 -3.26 16.46
N ALA A 59 1.28 -3.46 16.69
CA ALA A 59 0.78 -4.10 17.91
C ALA A 59 1.29 -5.54 18.06
N LYS A 60 1.26 -6.34 16.99
CA LYS A 60 1.75 -7.73 16.99
C LYS A 60 3.24 -7.83 17.33
N THR A 61 4.04 -6.88 16.87
CA THR A 61 5.49 -6.81 17.12
C THR A 61 5.84 -5.98 18.36
N ARG A 62 4.84 -5.59 19.16
CA ARG A 62 4.96 -4.78 20.40
C ARG A 62 5.68 -3.45 20.22
N ASN A 63 5.47 -2.83 19.06
CA ASN A 63 5.98 -1.50 18.76
C ASN A 63 4.91 -0.44 18.95
N VAL A 64 5.33 0.79 19.24
CA VAL A 64 4.49 1.99 19.17
C VAL A 64 4.51 2.52 17.74
N ILE A 65 3.37 2.97 17.23
CA ILE A 65 3.30 3.61 15.92
C ILE A 65 2.71 5.01 16.03
N ILE A 66 3.37 5.98 15.38
CA ILE A 66 2.89 7.36 15.26
C ILE A 66 2.64 7.63 13.77
N PHE A 67 1.40 7.96 13.42
CA PHE A 67 1.03 8.19 12.04
C PHE A 67 1.19 9.64 11.60
N GLY A 68 1.82 9.83 10.42
CA GLY A 68 1.70 11.01 9.58
C GLY A 68 0.71 10.73 8.45
N PHE A 69 -0.53 11.19 8.59
CA PHE A 69 -1.58 10.99 7.60
C PHE A 69 -1.53 12.04 6.50
N HIS A 70 -2.05 11.69 5.32
CA HIS A 70 -2.23 12.67 4.26
C HIS A 70 -3.34 13.67 4.67
N PRO A 71 -3.17 15.00 4.50
CA PRO A 71 -4.17 15.99 4.92
C PRO A 71 -5.58 15.73 4.39
N SER A 72 -5.70 15.36 3.11
CA SER A 72 -7.01 15.07 2.48
C SER A 72 -7.70 13.83 3.05
N ALA A 73 -6.97 12.92 3.72
CA ALA A 73 -7.49 11.67 4.26
C ALA A 73 -7.46 11.63 5.80
N GLN A 74 -7.11 12.74 6.46
CA GLN A 74 -6.93 12.82 7.90
C GLN A 74 -8.12 12.27 8.68
N LYS A 75 -9.33 12.71 8.35
CA LYS A 75 -10.54 12.34 9.10
C LYS A 75 -10.81 10.83 9.13
N CYS A 76 -10.75 10.18 7.98
CA CYS A 76 -11.01 8.73 7.90
C CYS A 76 -9.84 7.92 8.47
N SER A 77 -8.60 8.39 8.31
CA SER A 77 -7.41 7.74 8.87
C SER A 77 -7.42 7.78 10.40
N VAL A 78 -7.72 8.93 10.99
CA VAL A 78 -7.84 9.09 12.45
C VAL A 78 -9.00 8.23 13.00
N ALA A 79 -10.13 8.18 12.31
CA ALA A 79 -11.25 7.33 12.73
C ALA A 79 -10.83 5.84 12.79
N ALA A 80 -10.12 5.36 11.76
CA ALA A 80 -9.59 4.00 11.74
C ALA A 80 -8.55 3.76 12.86
N ALA A 81 -7.59 4.66 13.02
CA ALA A 81 -6.56 4.56 14.06
C ALA A 81 -7.15 4.57 15.47
N LYS A 82 -8.17 5.40 15.71
CA LYS A 82 -8.86 5.49 17.00
C LYS A 82 -9.56 4.18 17.35
N ILE A 83 -10.30 3.59 16.42
CA ILE A 83 -10.97 2.29 16.64
C ILE A 83 -9.96 1.21 17.02
N LEU A 84 -8.83 1.16 16.31
CA LEU A 84 -7.79 0.16 16.56
C LEU A 84 -7.07 0.40 17.89
N ARG A 85 -6.76 1.66 18.21
CA ARG A 85 -6.18 2.02 19.51
C ARG A 85 -7.09 1.63 20.65
N ASP A 86 -8.37 2.02 20.58
CA ASP A 86 -9.35 1.78 21.65
C ASP A 86 -9.55 0.26 21.85
N ALA A 87 -9.57 -0.53 20.76
CA ALA A 87 -9.61 -1.99 20.85
C ALA A 87 -8.34 -2.59 21.45
N ALA A 88 -7.16 -2.08 21.06
CA ALA A 88 -5.88 -2.54 21.62
C ALA A 88 -5.79 -2.23 23.13
N VAL A 89 -6.16 -1.01 23.54
CA VAL A 89 -6.19 -0.60 24.95
C VAL A 89 -7.16 -1.45 25.76
N ALA A 90 -8.36 -1.72 25.23
CA ALA A 90 -9.32 -2.62 25.87
C ALA A 90 -8.79 -4.05 26.04
N ALA A 91 -7.86 -4.47 25.19
CA ALA A 91 -7.15 -5.77 25.29
C ALA A 91 -5.89 -5.70 26.16
N GLY A 92 -5.57 -4.57 26.80
CA GLY A 92 -4.44 -4.41 27.71
C GLY A 92 -3.19 -3.76 27.11
N ALA A 93 -3.26 -3.21 25.89
CA ALA A 93 -2.15 -2.42 25.35
C ALA A 93 -2.04 -1.04 26.06
N PRO A 94 -0.86 -0.41 26.08
CA PRO A 94 -0.70 0.95 26.56
C PRO A 94 -1.55 1.96 25.78
N GLU A 95 -2.06 3.01 26.42
CA GLU A 95 -2.91 4.04 25.79
C GLU A 95 -2.24 4.74 24.62
N ASN A 96 -0.91 4.83 24.63
CA ASN A 96 -0.10 5.48 23.61
C ASN A 96 0.51 4.51 22.58
N CYS A 97 -0.07 3.31 22.41
CA CYS A 97 0.43 2.32 21.45
C CYS A 97 0.22 2.73 19.99
N ILE A 98 -0.84 3.48 19.67
CA ILE A 98 -1.15 4.01 18.36
C ILE A 98 -1.48 5.49 18.47
N LEU A 99 -0.68 6.31 17.84
CA LEU A 99 -0.76 7.78 17.89
C LEU A 99 -0.77 8.36 16.46
N TRP A 100 -1.09 9.63 16.33
CA TRP A 100 -1.07 10.36 15.05
C TRP A 100 -0.79 11.83 15.24
N ILE A 101 -0.32 12.50 14.17
CA ILE A 101 -0.14 13.94 14.12
C ILE A 101 -1.54 14.57 13.96
N GLU A 102 -1.93 15.43 14.92
CA GLU A 102 -3.24 16.08 14.91
C GLU A 102 -3.39 17.08 13.74
N GLU A 103 -2.36 17.87 13.46
CA GLU A 103 -2.32 18.80 12.34
C GLU A 103 -1.39 18.28 11.24
N PRO A 104 -1.92 17.56 10.24
CA PRO A 104 -1.11 16.90 9.23
C PRO A 104 -0.51 17.91 8.25
N SER A 105 0.80 17.79 8.06
CA SER A 105 1.53 18.54 7.03
C SER A 105 2.77 17.75 6.59
N VAL A 106 3.32 18.10 5.42
CA VAL A 106 4.58 17.53 4.95
C VAL A 106 5.71 17.85 5.94
N THR A 107 5.72 19.05 6.49
CA THR A 107 6.70 19.48 7.51
C THR A 107 6.60 18.64 8.78
N ALA A 108 5.40 18.46 9.32
CA ALA A 108 5.19 17.67 10.53
C ALA A 108 5.56 16.18 10.31
N THR A 109 5.24 15.63 9.15
CA THR A 109 5.63 14.27 8.78
C THR A 109 7.15 14.14 8.66
N ASN A 110 7.83 15.11 8.05
CA ASN A 110 9.29 15.12 8.00
C ASN A 110 9.92 15.26 9.40
N MET A 111 9.38 16.09 10.26
CA MET A 111 9.83 16.20 11.67
C MET A 111 9.68 14.87 12.39
N LEU A 112 8.56 14.17 12.22
CA LEU A 112 8.35 12.84 12.80
C LEU A 112 9.40 11.84 12.29
N MET A 113 9.63 11.76 10.99
CA MET A 113 10.61 10.83 10.40
C MET A 113 12.05 11.10 10.89
N HIS A 114 12.41 12.35 11.15
CA HIS A 114 13.73 12.74 11.65
C HIS A 114 13.85 12.75 13.18
N HIS A 115 12.75 12.52 13.92
CA HIS A 115 12.79 12.60 15.38
C HIS A 115 13.76 11.55 15.96
N PRO A 116 14.66 11.92 16.89
CA PRO A 116 15.71 11.02 17.39
C PRO A 116 15.16 9.70 17.96
N ASP A 117 14.00 9.71 18.60
CA ASP A 117 13.40 8.54 19.24
C ASP A 117 12.66 7.62 18.24
N VAL A 118 12.50 8.02 16.99
CA VAL A 118 11.94 7.13 15.95
C VAL A 118 13.01 6.16 15.47
N ASN A 119 12.72 4.87 15.53
CA ASN A 119 13.64 3.79 15.22
C ASN A 119 13.44 3.20 13.83
N LEU A 120 12.21 3.24 13.30
CA LEU A 120 11.84 2.68 12.00
C LEU A 120 10.81 3.56 11.31
N ILE A 121 10.92 3.67 10.00
CA ILE A 121 9.93 4.36 9.16
C ILE A 121 9.21 3.34 8.29
N LEU A 122 7.87 3.32 8.35
CA LEU A 122 7.00 2.58 7.45
C LEU A 122 6.28 3.55 6.53
N ALA A 123 6.88 3.89 5.39
CA ALA A 123 6.34 4.87 4.46
C ALA A 123 5.60 4.20 3.29
N THR A 124 4.34 4.55 3.08
CA THR A 124 3.58 4.22 1.87
C THR A 124 3.06 5.50 1.26
N GLY A 125 3.47 5.80 0.03
CA GLY A 125 3.08 7.07 -0.59
C GLY A 125 3.74 7.29 -1.95
N GLY A 126 3.66 8.52 -2.45
CA GLY A 126 4.29 8.90 -3.71
C GLY A 126 5.82 8.87 -3.65
N THR A 127 6.46 8.87 -4.81
CA THR A 127 7.93 8.76 -4.97
C THR A 127 8.70 9.76 -4.09
N GLY A 128 8.23 11.01 -3.99
CA GLY A 128 8.88 12.04 -3.17
C GLY A 128 8.90 11.69 -1.68
N MET A 129 7.79 11.17 -1.15
CA MET A 129 7.68 10.77 0.25
C MET A 129 8.57 9.56 0.55
N VAL A 130 8.56 8.55 -0.31
CA VAL A 130 9.40 7.36 -0.15
C VAL A 130 10.89 7.72 -0.23
N LYS A 131 11.26 8.61 -1.16
CA LYS A 131 12.64 9.12 -1.23
C LYS A 131 13.04 9.88 0.04
N ALA A 132 12.16 10.71 0.58
CA ALA A 132 12.40 11.41 1.85
C ALA A 132 12.59 10.41 3.01
N ALA A 133 11.76 9.38 3.09
CA ALA A 133 11.87 8.34 4.11
C ALA A 133 13.23 7.62 4.08
N TYR A 134 13.69 7.22 2.89
CA TYR A 134 15.01 6.59 2.75
C TYR A 134 16.19 7.55 2.97
N SER A 135 15.96 8.85 2.81
CA SER A 135 17.02 9.87 2.95
C SER A 135 17.17 10.44 4.36
N CYS A 136 16.32 10.04 5.33
CA CYS A 136 16.36 10.59 6.68
C CYS A 136 17.42 9.96 7.61
N GLY A 137 18.24 9.02 7.10
CA GLY A 137 19.32 8.39 7.85
C GLY A 137 18.88 7.35 8.89
N LYS A 138 17.66 6.84 8.77
CA LYS A 138 17.09 5.81 9.65
C LYS A 138 16.66 4.58 8.84
N PRO A 139 16.51 3.41 9.48
CA PRO A 139 15.89 2.26 8.86
C PRO A 139 14.51 2.62 8.32
N ALA A 140 14.25 2.33 7.05
CA ALA A 140 12.99 2.64 6.41
C ALA A 140 12.52 1.50 5.49
N LEU A 141 11.24 1.18 5.56
CA LEU A 141 10.53 0.31 4.63
C LEU A 141 9.56 1.18 3.83
N GLY A 142 9.95 1.50 2.60
CA GLY A 142 9.21 2.40 1.72
C GLY A 142 8.50 1.64 0.62
N VAL A 143 7.21 1.95 0.42
CA VAL A 143 6.39 1.47 -0.68
C VAL A 143 5.93 2.67 -1.50
N GLY A 144 6.46 2.77 -2.72
CA GLY A 144 6.15 3.81 -3.70
C GLY A 144 5.12 3.39 -4.73
N PRO A 145 4.95 4.21 -5.79
CA PRO A 145 4.14 3.82 -6.94
C PRO A 145 4.73 2.56 -7.58
N GLY A 146 3.85 1.59 -7.83
CA GLY A 146 4.19 0.35 -8.50
C GLY A 146 3.75 0.35 -9.97
N ASN A 147 4.31 -0.56 -10.73
CA ASN A 147 3.78 -1.02 -12.00
C ASN A 147 3.63 -2.55 -11.89
N VAL A 148 2.40 -3.02 -11.90
CA VAL A 148 2.07 -4.44 -11.71
C VAL A 148 1.86 -5.09 -13.07
N PRO A 149 2.82 -5.85 -13.62
CA PRO A 149 2.63 -6.64 -14.83
C PRO A 149 1.88 -7.93 -14.51
N CYS A 150 0.89 -8.27 -15.33
CA CYS A 150 0.22 -9.55 -15.31
C CYS A 150 0.67 -10.35 -16.54
N TYR A 151 1.28 -11.50 -16.33
CA TYR A 151 1.68 -12.39 -17.42
C TYR A 151 0.64 -13.49 -17.64
N ILE A 152 0.14 -13.60 -18.86
CA ILE A 152 -0.82 -14.62 -19.30
C ILE A 152 -0.08 -15.64 -20.17
N ASP A 153 0.24 -16.76 -19.55
CA ASP A 153 0.90 -17.89 -20.19
C ASP A 153 -0.07 -18.64 -21.13
N LYS A 154 0.45 -19.24 -22.19
CA LYS A 154 -0.34 -19.99 -23.18
C LYS A 154 -1.15 -21.17 -22.60
N THR A 155 -0.80 -21.64 -21.40
CA THR A 155 -1.53 -22.70 -20.69
C THR A 155 -2.64 -22.17 -19.79
N ALA A 156 -2.79 -20.83 -19.67
CA ALA A 156 -3.77 -20.21 -18.81
C ALA A 156 -5.20 -20.45 -19.30
N ASN A 157 -6.16 -20.48 -18.36
CA ASN A 157 -7.58 -20.43 -18.71
C ASN A 157 -7.95 -18.98 -19.04
N LEU A 158 -8.02 -18.65 -20.33
CA LEU A 158 -8.21 -17.27 -20.79
C LEU A 158 -9.48 -16.60 -20.26
N LYS A 159 -10.61 -17.34 -20.18
CA LYS A 159 -11.87 -16.78 -19.68
C LYS A 159 -11.76 -16.37 -18.21
N THR A 160 -11.17 -17.21 -17.39
CA THR A 160 -10.92 -16.90 -15.97
C THR A 160 -9.93 -15.75 -15.85
N SER A 161 -8.82 -15.80 -16.60
CA SER A 161 -7.79 -14.75 -16.57
C SER A 161 -8.34 -13.37 -16.95
N VAL A 162 -9.16 -13.29 -18.00
CA VAL A 162 -9.81 -12.04 -18.42
C VAL A 162 -10.78 -11.54 -17.36
N ASN A 163 -11.64 -12.41 -16.82
CA ASN A 163 -12.57 -12.02 -15.76
C ASN A 163 -11.85 -11.47 -14.53
N ASP A 164 -10.84 -12.17 -14.07
CA ASP A 164 -10.08 -11.77 -12.86
C ASP A 164 -9.32 -10.47 -13.09
N LEU A 165 -8.72 -10.30 -14.27
CA LEU A 165 -8.03 -9.06 -14.64
C LEU A 165 -8.98 -7.86 -14.69
N VAL A 166 -10.15 -8.01 -15.32
CA VAL A 166 -11.15 -6.93 -15.40
C VAL A 166 -11.70 -6.59 -14.02
N MET A 167 -12.04 -7.59 -13.21
CA MET A 167 -12.50 -7.37 -11.84
C MET A 167 -11.44 -6.67 -10.99
N SER A 168 -10.19 -7.10 -11.07
CA SER A 168 -9.08 -6.51 -10.32
C SER A 168 -8.84 -5.07 -10.75
N LYS A 169 -8.78 -4.81 -12.08
CA LYS A 169 -8.48 -3.47 -12.59
C LYS A 169 -9.61 -2.48 -12.42
N SER A 170 -10.86 -2.91 -12.49
CA SER A 170 -12.03 -2.03 -12.29
C SER A 170 -12.33 -1.76 -10.82
N PHE A 171 -11.80 -2.54 -9.89
CA PHE A 171 -11.96 -2.31 -8.47
C PHE A 171 -11.44 -0.93 -8.08
N ASP A 172 -12.26 -0.18 -7.33
CA ASP A 172 -11.94 1.17 -6.85
C ASP A 172 -11.50 2.12 -7.99
N ASN A 173 -12.10 2.00 -9.16
CA ASN A 173 -11.73 2.76 -10.37
C ASN A 173 -10.22 2.68 -10.72
N GLY A 174 -9.59 1.54 -10.44
CA GLY A 174 -8.17 1.30 -10.70
C GLY A 174 -7.20 2.08 -9.80
N MET A 175 -7.69 2.65 -8.70
CA MET A 175 -6.90 3.44 -7.76
C MET A 175 -5.90 2.64 -6.95
N ILE A 176 -6.22 1.39 -6.64
CA ILE A 176 -5.37 0.56 -5.78
C ILE A 176 -4.04 0.25 -6.48
N CYS A 177 -2.93 0.45 -5.78
CA CYS A 177 -1.58 0.22 -6.30
C CYS A 177 -1.28 -1.23 -6.67
N ALA A 178 -2.07 -2.19 -6.17
CA ALA A 178 -1.94 -3.61 -6.44
C ALA A 178 -2.68 -4.08 -7.70
N SER A 179 -3.51 -3.22 -8.33
CA SER A 179 -4.18 -3.58 -9.59
C SER A 179 -3.19 -3.59 -10.77
N GLU A 180 -3.43 -4.44 -11.73
CA GLU A 180 -2.57 -4.61 -12.90
C GLU A 180 -2.53 -3.32 -13.76
N GLN A 181 -1.34 -2.89 -14.15
CA GLN A 181 -1.13 -1.75 -15.05
C GLN A 181 -0.70 -2.17 -16.44
N SER A 182 -0.17 -3.37 -16.58
CA SER A 182 0.23 -3.93 -17.88
C SER A 182 -0.08 -5.41 -17.96
N VAL A 183 -0.42 -5.87 -19.14
CA VAL A 183 -0.66 -7.29 -19.41
C VAL A 183 0.29 -7.78 -20.48
N ILE A 184 1.03 -8.84 -20.18
CA ILE A 184 1.95 -9.51 -21.08
C ILE A 184 1.31 -10.83 -21.46
N VAL A 185 1.07 -11.04 -22.74
CA VAL A 185 0.34 -12.21 -23.25
C VAL A 185 1.21 -12.95 -24.25
N ASP A 186 1.27 -14.28 -24.15
CA ASP A 186 1.95 -15.11 -25.15
C ASP A 186 1.33 -14.91 -26.54
N LYS A 187 2.19 -14.83 -27.54
CA LYS A 187 1.81 -14.51 -28.92
C LYS A 187 0.73 -15.46 -29.47
N GLU A 188 0.82 -16.74 -29.13
CA GLU A 188 -0.07 -17.79 -29.63
C GLU A 188 -1.52 -17.62 -29.18
N ILE A 189 -1.76 -16.95 -28.05
CA ILE A 189 -3.09 -16.76 -27.46
C ILE A 189 -3.56 -15.31 -27.52
N HIS A 190 -2.76 -14.40 -28.07
CA HIS A 190 -3.02 -12.96 -28.04
C HIS A 190 -4.34 -12.57 -28.69
N GLU A 191 -4.65 -13.11 -29.89
CA GLU A 191 -5.88 -12.77 -30.62
C GLU A 191 -7.14 -13.19 -29.83
N GLU A 192 -7.11 -14.39 -29.27
CA GLU A 192 -8.22 -14.91 -28.47
C GLU A 192 -8.36 -14.12 -27.15
N PHE A 193 -7.24 -13.78 -26.50
CA PHE A 193 -7.24 -12.94 -25.30
C PHE A 193 -7.86 -11.56 -25.58
N GLU A 194 -7.44 -10.89 -26.67
CA GLU A 194 -7.98 -9.58 -27.06
C GLU A 194 -9.48 -9.65 -27.36
N ARG A 195 -9.94 -10.71 -28.04
CA ARG A 195 -11.36 -10.95 -28.31
C ARG A 195 -12.16 -11.04 -27.01
N LEU A 196 -11.69 -11.84 -26.05
CA LEU A 196 -12.33 -12.02 -24.75
C LEU A 196 -12.33 -10.74 -23.92
N MET A 197 -11.26 -9.93 -23.96
CA MET A 197 -11.22 -8.62 -23.30
C MET A 197 -12.29 -7.68 -23.86
N LYS A 198 -12.47 -7.65 -25.19
CA LYS A 198 -13.53 -6.86 -25.84
C LYS A 198 -14.93 -7.34 -25.44
N GLU A 199 -15.15 -8.65 -25.37
CA GLU A 199 -16.40 -9.24 -24.88
C GLU A 199 -16.69 -8.92 -23.41
N ALA A 200 -15.65 -8.79 -22.60
CA ALA A 200 -15.75 -8.37 -21.20
C ALA A 200 -15.95 -6.85 -21.02
N GLY A 201 -16.07 -6.08 -22.11
CA GLY A 201 -16.32 -4.65 -22.10
C GLY A 201 -15.08 -3.76 -22.13
N CYS A 202 -13.89 -4.33 -22.34
CA CYS A 202 -12.68 -3.54 -22.49
C CYS A 202 -12.60 -2.88 -23.86
N TYR A 203 -12.20 -1.60 -23.86
CA TYR A 203 -12.01 -0.83 -25.08
C TYR A 203 -10.52 -0.68 -25.41
N PHE A 204 -10.14 -1.00 -26.63
CA PHE A 204 -8.77 -0.85 -27.15
C PHE A 204 -8.69 0.44 -27.94
N MET A 205 -8.04 1.44 -27.36
CA MET A 205 -7.90 2.76 -27.97
C MET A 205 -6.96 2.75 -29.17
N SER A 206 -7.29 3.55 -30.18
CA SER A 206 -6.38 3.93 -31.24
C SER A 206 -5.25 4.85 -30.72
N GLN A 207 -4.23 5.08 -31.56
CA GLN A 207 -3.13 5.98 -31.19
C GLN A 207 -3.62 7.42 -30.96
N ASP A 208 -4.59 7.90 -31.72
CA ASP A 208 -5.11 9.26 -31.61
C ASP A 208 -5.95 9.42 -30.32
N GLU A 209 -6.76 8.40 -29.98
CA GLU A 209 -7.50 8.38 -28.71
C GLU A 209 -6.54 8.31 -27.51
N THR A 210 -5.49 7.50 -27.61
CA THR A 210 -4.45 7.41 -26.57
C THR A 210 -3.77 8.78 -26.37
N ASN A 211 -3.43 9.49 -27.44
CA ASN A 211 -2.85 10.84 -27.36
C ASN A 211 -3.84 11.84 -26.72
N THR A 212 -5.11 11.78 -27.09
CA THR A 212 -6.15 12.63 -26.52
C THR A 212 -6.32 12.39 -25.02
N LEU A 213 -6.38 11.10 -24.61
CA LEU A 213 -6.47 10.72 -23.22
C LEU A 213 -5.22 11.18 -22.42
N ARG A 214 -4.03 10.99 -22.99
CA ARG A 214 -2.78 11.45 -22.39
C ARG A 214 -2.78 12.93 -22.08
N ASN A 215 -3.25 13.76 -23.00
CA ASN A 215 -3.34 15.22 -22.83
C ASN A 215 -4.36 15.62 -21.73
N SER A 216 -5.38 14.79 -21.49
CA SER A 216 -6.32 14.99 -20.40
C SER A 216 -5.78 14.53 -19.04
N MET A 217 -4.96 13.46 -19.05
CA MET A 217 -4.41 12.87 -17.84
C MET A 217 -3.21 13.60 -17.28
N PHE A 218 -2.40 14.25 -18.14
CA PHE A 218 -1.15 14.89 -17.74
C PHE A 218 -1.17 16.38 -18.05
N ILE A 219 -0.65 17.18 -17.12
CA ILE A 219 -0.51 18.62 -17.26
C ILE A 219 0.92 18.92 -17.70
N GLU A 220 1.13 19.17 -19.00
CA GLU A 220 2.44 19.41 -19.59
C GLU A 220 3.17 20.63 -18.97
N GLU A 221 2.43 21.71 -18.71
CA GLU A 221 2.96 22.93 -18.08
C GLU A 221 3.56 22.70 -16.69
N LYS A 222 3.18 21.59 -16.03
CA LYS A 222 3.69 21.16 -14.73
C LYS A 222 4.68 19.99 -14.83
N GLY A 223 5.37 19.83 -15.95
CA GLY A 223 6.35 18.77 -16.17
C GLY A 223 5.70 17.39 -16.29
N CYS A 224 4.59 17.28 -16.98
CA CYS A 224 3.78 16.06 -17.13
C CYS A 224 3.27 15.50 -15.77
N ALA A 225 2.93 16.37 -14.84
CA ALA A 225 2.30 15.95 -13.58
C ALA A 225 0.89 15.40 -13.85
N LEU A 226 0.51 14.37 -13.10
CA LEU A 226 -0.84 13.79 -13.19
C LEU A 226 -1.90 14.85 -12.85
N ASN A 227 -2.95 14.91 -13.66
CA ASN A 227 -4.12 15.73 -13.37
C ASN A 227 -4.89 15.14 -12.18
N ALA A 228 -4.86 15.84 -11.04
CA ALA A 228 -5.51 15.38 -9.83
C ALA A 228 -7.04 15.26 -9.94
N ASP A 229 -7.66 15.98 -10.89
CA ASP A 229 -9.11 16.02 -11.02
C ASP A 229 -9.72 14.74 -11.57
N ILE A 230 -8.90 13.90 -12.23
CA ILE A 230 -9.36 12.61 -12.78
C ILE A 230 -9.14 11.43 -11.82
N VAL A 231 -8.35 11.61 -10.77
CA VAL A 231 -7.98 10.53 -9.87
C VAL A 231 -9.20 9.96 -9.16
N GLY A 232 -9.41 8.65 -9.30
CA GLY A 232 -10.53 7.93 -8.68
C GLY A 232 -11.88 8.11 -9.35
N LYS A 233 -11.95 8.80 -10.47
CA LYS A 233 -13.19 8.91 -11.27
C LYS A 233 -13.36 7.68 -12.18
N SER A 234 -14.61 7.36 -12.46
CA SER A 234 -14.96 6.39 -13.50
C SER A 234 -14.56 6.92 -14.88
N PRO A 235 -14.09 6.05 -15.78
CA PRO A 235 -13.83 6.40 -17.17
C PRO A 235 -15.07 6.92 -17.88
#